data_6037804418fb1385d499d78f2ede3a9d
#
_entry.id   6037804418fb1385d499d78f2ede3a9d
#
_cell.length_a   1.000
_cell.length_b   1.000
_cell.length_c   1.000
_cell.angle_alpha   90.00
_cell.angle_beta   90.00
_cell.angle_gamma   90.00
#
_symmetry.space_group_name_H-M   'P 1'
#
loop_
_entity.id
_entity.type
_entity.pdbx_description
1 polymer ?
#
loop_
_entity_poly.entity_id
_entity_poly.type
_entity_poly.pdbx_seq_one_letter_code
_entity_poly.pdbx_strand_id
1 'polypeptide(L)'
;MSLVGYAVLAGIPVLSSSWNNLLNFTEVQVGRVAGADLGGLAFGAVIASTLITQVSRRVLVVASVLGAIATNFACIFYSDYSTTLILRFSAGLASGVFTGVAVATLGGRSSPTHAFNYLLFAFAFVQGAELYFLPKLSMDGIYLAFGLSYLPVLLCLHWIPEPGGSGKGVDPSDSDVSPSESASRPALSLTLFLVAMGFTYVNIGAYWTYIELAASSASLDSEWVSSLLVWASLASLLGCLLATVISDRVGVARPLLVTLIIQGTSVSMLALGINEPIFFASLFSFNFLWIFIDVYQMGSIARFDPTGRFAALMPAAQGLGQMIGPNIAATILALNGGYAGIFIMCGCASVIACSLYLTAFKRLRDKR
;
A
#
# COMPACT_ATOMS: atom_id res chain seq x y z
N MET A 1 11.42 -11.47 2.78
CA MET A 1 10.08 -11.71 3.35
C MET A 1 9.11 -10.58 3.03
N SER A 2 9.22 -9.39 3.60
CA SER A 2 8.21 -8.31 3.38
C SER A 2 7.91 -8.03 1.91
N LEU A 3 8.89 -8.08 1.02
CA LEU A 3 8.72 -7.84 -0.42
C LEU A 3 7.74 -8.82 -1.08
N VAL A 4 7.84 -10.11 -0.75
CA VAL A 4 6.94 -11.14 -1.29
C VAL A 4 5.50 -10.91 -0.81
N GLY A 5 5.32 -10.44 0.42
CA GLY A 5 4.00 -10.13 0.94
C GLY A 5 3.34 -8.91 0.28
N TYR A 6 4.13 -7.98 -0.24
CA TYR A 6 3.63 -6.81 -0.99
C TYR A 6 3.59 -7.04 -2.52
N ALA A 7 3.96 -8.22 -3.00
CA ALA A 7 4.04 -8.52 -4.43
C ALA A 7 2.74 -8.19 -5.18
N VAL A 8 1.59 -8.63 -4.68
CA VAL A 8 0.31 -8.31 -5.32
C VAL A 8 0.06 -6.80 -5.40
N LEU A 9 0.37 -6.04 -4.35
CA LEU A 9 0.24 -4.57 -4.38
C LEU A 9 1.12 -3.95 -5.45
N ALA A 10 2.35 -4.43 -5.61
CA ALA A 10 3.28 -3.94 -6.63
C ALA A 10 2.78 -4.21 -8.05
N GLY A 11 2.23 -5.41 -8.30
CA GLY A 11 1.75 -5.86 -9.60
C GLY A 11 0.28 -5.56 -9.91
N ILE A 12 -0.46 -4.84 -9.07
CA ILE A 12 -1.90 -4.57 -9.24
C ILE A 12 -2.29 -4.05 -10.64
N PRO A 13 -1.59 -3.12 -11.30
CA PRO A 13 -1.98 -2.67 -12.64
C PRO A 13 -2.05 -3.84 -13.63
N VAL A 14 -0.99 -4.64 -13.66
CA VAL A 14 -0.89 -5.82 -14.55
C VAL A 14 -1.94 -6.87 -14.20
N LEU A 15 -2.17 -7.13 -12.90
CA LEU A 15 -3.24 -8.03 -12.46
C LEU A 15 -4.61 -7.55 -12.94
N SER A 16 -4.89 -6.26 -12.80
CA SER A 16 -6.15 -5.65 -13.23
C SER A 16 -6.38 -5.82 -14.72
N SER A 17 -5.37 -5.54 -15.54
CA SER A 17 -5.43 -5.76 -16.99
C SER A 17 -5.55 -7.25 -17.33
N SER A 18 -4.84 -8.12 -16.61
CA SER A 18 -4.91 -9.57 -16.83
C SER A 18 -6.27 -10.15 -16.48
N TRP A 19 -6.89 -9.74 -15.37
CA TRP A 19 -8.26 -10.16 -15.05
C TRP A 19 -9.27 -9.70 -16.10
N ASN A 20 -9.11 -8.49 -16.62
CA ASN A 20 -9.96 -7.97 -17.68
C ASN A 20 -9.75 -8.70 -19.00
N ASN A 21 -8.50 -8.82 -19.47
CA ASN A 21 -8.17 -9.32 -20.81
C ASN A 21 -8.17 -10.85 -20.90
N LEU A 22 -7.73 -11.56 -19.86
CA LEU A 22 -7.54 -13.02 -19.89
C LEU A 22 -8.73 -13.77 -19.25
N LEU A 23 -9.38 -13.20 -18.21
CA LEU A 23 -10.54 -13.80 -17.57
C LEU A 23 -11.87 -13.14 -18.02
N ASN A 24 -11.82 -12.11 -18.85
CA ASN A 24 -12.99 -11.35 -19.31
C ASN A 24 -13.82 -10.75 -18.16
N PHE A 25 -13.19 -10.40 -17.06
CA PHE A 25 -13.88 -9.69 -15.97
C PHE A 25 -14.20 -8.27 -16.41
N THR A 26 -15.37 -7.79 -16.06
CA THR A 26 -15.71 -6.38 -16.26
C THR A 26 -14.81 -5.50 -15.40
N GLU A 27 -14.61 -4.24 -15.80
CA GLU A 27 -13.82 -3.28 -15.03
C GLU A 27 -14.34 -3.11 -13.57
N VAL A 28 -15.64 -3.25 -13.39
CA VAL A 28 -16.28 -3.25 -12.05
C VAL A 28 -15.83 -4.47 -11.24
N GLN A 29 -15.84 -5.65 -11.85
CA GLN A 29 -15.40 -6.90 -11.20
C GLN A 29 -13.91 -6.83 -10.86
N VAL A 30 -13.08 -6.30 -11.76
CA VAL A 30 -11.65 -6.09 -11.51
C VAL A 30 -11.41 -5.25 -10.25
N GLY A 31 -12.07 -4.11 -10.13
CA GLY A 31 -11.91 -3.27 -8.93
C GLY A 31 -12.39 -3.93 -7.63
N ARG A 32 -13.45 -4.77 -7.71
CA ARG A 32 -13.91 -5.55 -6.55
C ARG A 32 -12.90 -6.62 -6.15
N VAL A 33 -12.30 -7.33 -7.12
CA VAL A 33 -11.28 -8.36 -6.88
C VAL A 33 -10.01 -7.72 -6.32
N ALA A 34 -9.54 -6.62 -6.90
CA ALA A 34 -8.40 -5.87 -6.38
C ALA A 34 -8.65 -5.36 -4.96
N GLY A 35 -9.83 -4.78 -4.72
CA GLY A 35 -10.22 -4.33 -3.38
C GLY A 35 -10.36 -5.46 -2.36
N ALA A 36 -10.78 -6.65 -2.78
CA ALA A 36 -10.83 -7.84 -1.92
C ALA A 36 -9.43 -8.32 -1.54
N ASP A 37 -8.51 -8.40 -2.49
CA ASP A 37 -7.12 -8.81 -2.27
C ASP A 37 -6.39 -7.85 -1.31
N LEU A 38 -6.43 -6.55 -1.61
CA LEU A 38 -5.82 -5.51 -0.76
C LEU A 38 -6.52 -5.41 0.60
N GLY A 39 -7.83 -5.66 0.65
CA GLY A 39 -8.59 -5.80 1.89
C GLY A 39 -8.11 -6.99 2.72
N GLY A 40 -7.96 -8.15 2.07
CA GLY A 40 -7.39 -9.33 2.71
C GLY A 40 -6.03 -9.04 3.33
N LEU A 41 -5.13 -8.39 2.58
CA LEU A 41 -3.80 -7.97 3.05
C LEU A 41 -3.89 -7.08 4.31
N ALA A 42 -4.80 -6.10 4.31
CA ALA A 42 -5.02 -5.23 5.46
C ALA A 42 -5.52 -6.00 6.69
N PHE A 43 -6.55 -6.82 6.52
CA PHE A 43 -7.11 -7.63 7.62
C PHE A 43 -6.10 -8.65 8.13
N GLY A 44 -5.33 -9.30 7.24
CA GLY A 44 -4.27 -10.22 7.61
C GLY A 44 -3.19 -9.57 8.46
N ALA A 45 -2.77 -8.35 8.13
CA ALA A 45 -1.80 -7.58 8.92
C ALA A 45 -2.34 -7.25 10.32
N VAL A 46 -3.64 -6.89 10.44
CA VAL A 46 -4.29 -6.68 11.74
C VAL A 46 -4.33 -7.97 12.55
N ILE A 47 -4.70 -9.10 11.93
CA ILE A 47 -4.68 -10.43 12.58
C ILE A 47 -3.26 -10.77 13.06
N ALA A 48 -2.25 -10.54 12.24
CA ALA A 48 -0.85 -10.76 12.62
C ALA A 48 -0.48 -9.96 13.87
N SER A 49 -0.89 -8.69 13.96
CA SER A 49 -0.57 -7.83 15.09
C SER A 49 -1.14 -8.34 16.43
N THR A 50 -2.28 -9.02 16.38
CA THR A 50 -2.90 -9.62 17.58
C THR A 50 -2.33 -11.00 17.90
N LEU A 51 -2.02 -11.82 16.89
CA LEU A 51 -1.54 -13.19 17.08
C LEU A 51 -0.05 -13.27 17.39
N ILE A 52 0.75 -12.30 17.01
CA ILE A 52 2.23 -12.32 17.18
C ILE A 52 2.68 -12.40 18.64
N THR A 53 1.82 -12.03 19.58
CA THR A 53 2.05 -12.12 21.02
C THR A 53 1.64 -13.47 21.61
N GLN A 54 0.81 -14.25 20.90
CA GLN A 54 0.21 -15.48 21.39
C GLN A 54 0.76 -16.72 20.68
N VAL A 55 1.18 -16.57 19.43
CA VAL A 55 1.63 -17.64 18.56
C VAL A 55 3.05 -17.37 18.10
N SER A 56 3.86 -18.43 17.99
CA SER A 56 5.22 -18.33 17.47
C SER A 56 5.23 -17.69 16.07
N ARG A 57 6.13 -16.75 15.85
CA ARG A 57 6.28 -16.05 14.55
C ARG A 57 6.54 -17.03 13.42
N ARG A 58 7.28 -18.10 13.66
CA ARG A 58 7.57 -19.14 12.66
C ARG A 58 6.31 -19.89 12.25
N VAL A 59 5.44 -20.25 13.21
CA VAL A 59 4.17 -20.90 12.92
C VAL A 59 3.26 -19.98 12.09
N LEU A 60 3.14 -18.70 12.45
CA LEU A 60 2.38 -17.73 11.67
C LEU A 60 2.91 -17.60 10.23
N VAL A 61 4.23 -17.56 10.06
CA VAL A 61 4.86 -17.48 8.73
C VAL A 61 4.59 -18.76 7.92
N VAL A 62 4.77 -19.94 8.50
CA VAL A 62 4.52 -21.21 7.78
C VAL A 62 3.05 -21.33 7.37
N ALA A 63 2.14 -21.06 8.30
CA ALA A 63 0.69 -21.15 8.02
C ALA A 63 0.28 -20.16 6.91
N SER A 64 0.78 -18.91 6.97
CA SER A 64 0.47 -17.88 5.97
C SER A 64 1.11 -18.20 4.61
N VAL A 65 2.34 -18.69 4.57
CA VAL A 65 2.99 -19.12 3.32
C VAL A 65 2.23 -20.26 2.66
N LEU A 66 1.85 -21.30 3.43
CA LEU A 66 1.06 -22.41 2.90
C LEU A 66 -0.32 -21.95 2.43
N GLY A 67 -0.97 -21.06 3.18
CA GLY A 67 -2.24 -20.45 2.79
C GLY A 67 -2.11 -19.63 1.49
N ALA A 68 -1.09 -18.80 1.37
CA ALA A 68 -0.85 -18.01 0.16
C ALA A 68 -0.55 -18.89 -1.06
N ILE A 69 0.26 -19.94 -0.91
CA ILE A 69 0.53 -20.89 -1.98
C ILE A 69 -0.75 -21.61 -2.37
N ALA A 70 -1.49 -22.16 -1.42
CA ALA A 70 -2.70 -22.92 -1.70
C ALA A 70 -3.77 -22.08 -2.41
N THR A 71 -3.98 -20.83 -1.99
CA THR A 71 -4.98 -19.94 -2.58
C THR A 71 -4.57 -19.44 -3.97
N ASN A 72 -3.30 -19.10 -4.20
CA ASN A 72 -2.81 -18.77 -5.53
C ASN A 72 -2.90 -19.98 -6.49
N PHE A 73 -2.54 -21.17 -6.00
CA PHE A 73 -2.72 -22.41 -6.79
C PHE A 73 -4.18 -22.69 -7.11
N ALA A 74 -5.10 -22.48 -6.15
CA ALA A 74 -6.53 -22.65 -6.38
C ALA A 74 -7.06 -21.72 -7.46
N CYS A 75 -6.53 -20.49 -7.58
CA CYS A 75 -6.90 -19.55 -8.64
C CYS A 75 -6.60 -20.07 -10.06
N ILE A 76 -5.70 -21.04 -10.23
CA ILE A 76 -5.40 -21.66 -11.53
C ILE A 76 -6.57 -22.54 -12.00
N PHE A 77 -7.29 -23.17 -11.07
CA PHE A 77 -8.39 -24.09 -11.39
C PHE A 77 -9.76 -23.43 -11.44
N TYR A 78 -9.88 -22.23 -10.90
CA TYR A 78 -11.15 -21.50 -10.78
C TYR A 78 -11.01 -20.10 -11.36
N SER A 79 -11.69 -19.87 -12.49
CA SER A 79 -11.66 -18.60 -13.22
C SER A 79 -12.97 -17.81 -13.15
N ASP A 80 -13.98 -18.32 -12.42
CA ASP A 80 -15.23 -17.58 -12.22
C ASP A 80 -15.05 -16.43 -11.22
N TYR A 81 -15.78 -15.34 -11.44
CA TYR A 81 -15.66 -14.12 -10.66
C TYR A 81 -15.85 -14.34 -9.13
N SER A 82 -16.91 -15.06 -8.75
CA SER A 82 -17.26 -15.23 -7.33
C SER A 82 -16.19 -16.01 -6.57
N THR A 83 -15.69 -17.08 -7.16
CA THR A 83 -14.62 -17.90 -6.56
C THR A 83 -13.31 -17.13 -6.55
N THR A 84 -12.96 -16.44 -7.65
CA THR A 84 -11.76 -15.59 -7.70
C THR A 84 -11.79 -14.51 -6.63
N LEU A 85 -12.93 -13.85 -6.40
CA LEU A 85 -13.07 -12.84 -5.36
C LEU A 85 -12.72 -13.39 -3.97
N ILE A 86 -13.26 -14.58 -3.63
CA ILE A 86 -13.01 -15.24 -2.33
C ILE A 86 -11.55 -15.71 -2.23
N LEU A 87 -11.02 -16.30 -3.29
CA LEU A 87 -9.64 -16.80 -3.31
C LEU A 87 -8.64 -15.63 -3.22
N ARG A 88 -8.88 -14.50 -3.89
CA ARG A 88 -8.01 -13.31 -3.82
C ARG A 88 -8.06 -12.66 -2.45
N PHE A 89 -9.25 -12.55 -1.84
CA PHE A 89 -9.34 -12.10 -0.44
C PHE A 89 -8.55 -13.03 0.50
N SER A 90 -8.66 -14.34 0.32
CA SER A 90 -7.96 -15.34 1.14
C SER A 90 -6.45 -15.30 0.92
N ALA A 91 -6.00 -15.11 -0.34
CA ALA A 91 -4.59 -14.93 -0.68
C ALA A 91 -4.03 -13.65 -0.06
N GLY A 92 -4.78 -12.55 -0.18
CA GLY A 92 -4.45 -11.29 0.49
C GLY A 92 -4.37 -11.45 2.00
N LEU A 93 -5.31 -12.14 2.63
CA LEU A 93 -5.31 -12.38 4.08
C LEU A 93 -4.05 -13.14 4.52
N ALA A 94 -3.69 -14.21 3.83
CA ALA A 94 -2.47 -14.97 4.10
C ALA A 94 -1.21 -14.10 3.90
N SER A 95 -1.16 -13.36 2.79
CA SER A 95 -0.11 -12.40 2.49
C SER A 95 0.02 -11.32 3.57
N GLY A 96 -1.12 -10.83 4.07
CA GLY A 96 -1.18 -9.81 5.12
C GLY A 96 -0.66 -10.31 6.46
N VAL A 97 -1.02 -11.53 6.87
CA VAL A 97 -0.45 -12.15 8.09
C VAL A 97 1.07 -12.26 7.95
N PHE A 98 1.54 -12.77 6.84
CA PHE A 98 2.95 -12.90 6.54
C PHE A 98 3.71 -11.56 6.59
N THR A 99 3.15 -10.54 5.92
CA THR A 99 3.71 -9.19 5.86
C THR A 99 3.73 -8.53 7.25
N GLY A 100 2.66 -8.70 8.02
CA GLY A 100 2.56 -8.18 9.38
C GLY A 100 3.68 -8.72 10.29
N VAL A 101 3.95 -10.03 10.24
CA VAL A 101 5.06 -10.63 10.98
C VAL A 101 6.41 -10.10 10.50
N ALA A 102 6.58 -9.94 9.18
CA ALA A 102 7.83 -9.44 8.61
C ALA A 102 8.10 -7.98 9.00
N VAL A 103 7.08 -7.11 8.91
CA VAL A 103 7.16 -5.69 9.30
C VAL A 103 7.42 -5.55 10.80
N ALA A 104 6.72 -6.33 11.65
CA ALA A 104 6.98 -6.33 13.09
C ALA A 104 8.42 -6.78 13.43
N THR A 105 8.96 -7.72 12.66
CA THR A 105 10.35 -8.17 12.81
C THR A 105 11.35 -7.08 12.41
N LEU A 106 11.07 -6.31 11.36
CA LEU A 106 11.89 -5.16 10.95
C LEU A 106 11.83 -4.03 11.98
N GLY A 107 10.63 -3.74 12.51
CA GLY A 107 10.43 -2.73 13.54
C GLY A 107 11.18 -3.02 14.86
N GLY A 108 11.43 -4.29 15.16
CA GLY A 108 12.19 -4.73 16.34
C GLY A 108 13.74 -4.70 16.18
N ARG A 109 14.27 -4.18 15.07
CA ARG A 109 15.72 -4.06 14.86
C ARG A 109 16.29 -2.84 15.57
N SER A 110 17.62 -2.85 15.81
CA SER A 110 18.35 -1.73 16.42
C SER A 110 18.25 -0.41 15.65
N SER A 111 18.01 -0.47 14.35
CA SER A 111 17.81 0.68 13.46
C SER A 111 16.58 0.46 12.55
N PRO A 112 15.35 0.62 13.06
CA PRO A 112 14.13 0.38 12.28
C PRO A 112 14.03 1.25 11.04
N THR A 113 14.40 2.52 11.14
CA THR A 113 14.36 3.48 10.02
C THR A 113 15.19 3.00 8.83
N HIS A 114 16.41 2.52 9.08
CA HIS A 114 17.25 1.98 8.00
C HIS A 114 16.67 0.71 7.42
N ALA A 115 16.09 -0.18 8.25
CA ALA A 115 15.45 -1.40 7.78
C ALA A 115 14.25 -1.11 6.86
N PHE A 116 13.42 -0.12 7.21
CA PHE A 116 12.29 0.31 6.36
C PHE A 116 12.76 1.04 5.09
N ASN A 117 13.80 1.86 5.15
CA ASN A 117 14.36 2.49 3.95
C ASN A 117 14.90 1.44 2.97
N TYR A 118 15.61 0.40 3.44
CA TYR A 118 16.03 -0.71 2.58
C TYR A 118 14.84 -1.48 1.99
N LEU A 119 13.76 -1.65 2.77
CA LEU A 119 12.55 -2.29 2.27
C LEU A 119 11.91 -1.48 1.14
N LEU A 120 11.73 -0.16 1.32
CA LEU A 120 11.15 0.72 0.30
C LEU A 120 12.02 0.79 -0.95
N PHE A 121 13.35 0.84 -0.77
CA PHE A 121 14.29 0.81 -1.89
C PHE A 121 14.17 -0.49 -2.68
N ALA A 122 14.18 -1.65 -2.01
CA ALA A 122 14.05 -2.94 -2.65
C ALA A 122 12.64 -3.15 -3.26
N PHE A 123 11.59 -2.56 -2.68
CA PHE A 123 10.23 -2.61 -3.21
C PHE A 123 10.14 -2.04 -4.63
N ALA A 124 10.80 -0.92 -4.91
CA ALA A 124 10.77 -0.31 -6.23
C ALA A 124 11.38 -1.24 -7.32
N PHE A 125 12.43 -1.99 -6.99
CA PHE A 125 12.99 -2.99 -7.93
C PHE A 125 12.07 -4.18 -8.12
N VAL A 126 11.44 -4.68 -7.06
CA VAL A 126 10.47 -5.78 -7.17
C VAL A 126 9.28 -5.32 -7.99
N GLN A 127 8.74 -4.13 -7.73
CA GLN A 127 7.66 -3.55 -8.52
C GLN A 127 8.04 -3.43 -10.00
N GLY A 128 9.22 -2.89 -10.31
CA GLY A 128 9.70 -2.80 -11.69
C GLY A 128 9.86 -4.16 -12.35
N ALA A 129 10.38 -5.17 -11.63
CA ALA A 129 10.48 -6.52 -12.12
C ALA A 129 9.11 -7.15 -12.40
N GLU A 130 8.16 -7.01 -11.50
CA GLU A 130 6.80 -7.52 -11.68
C GLU A 130 6.12 -6.87 -12.88
N LEU A 131 6.17 -5.55 -13.01
CA LEU A 131 5.61 -4.80 -14.12
C LEU A 131 6.25 -5.18 -15.47
N TYR A 132 7.49 -5.67 -15.46
CA TYR A 132 8.18 -6.12 -16.67
C TYR A 132 7.88 -7.58 -17.03
N PHE A 133 7.83 -8.48 -16.02
CA PHE A 133 7.71 -9.91 -16.27
C PHE A 133 6.27 -10.41 -16.31
N LEU A 134 5.39 -9.93 -15.41
CA LEU A 134 4.01 -10.43 -15.31
C LEU A 134 3.19 -10.27 -16.59
N PRO A 135 3.29 -9.16 -17.37
CA PRO A 135 2.51 -9.02 -18.60
C PRO A 135 2.83 -10.08 -19.66
N LYS A 136 3.98 -10.77 -19.54
CA LYS A 136 4.44 -11.81 -20.48
C LYS A 136 3.91 -13.19 -20.11
N LEU A 137 3.22 -13.33 -19.00
CA LEU A 137 2.71 -14.60 -18.49
C LEU A 137 1.22 -14.75 -18.80
N SER A 138 0.78 -16.01 -18.90
CA SER A 138 -0.65 -16.33 -18.82
C SER A 138 -1.18 -16.05 -17.41
N MET A 139 -2.50 -16.02 -17.25
CA MET A 139 -3.11 -15.83 -15.91
C MET A 139 -2.64 -16.90 -14.91
N ASP A 140 -2.58 -18.17 -15.35
CA ASP A 140 -2.05 -19.27 -14.54
C ASP A 140 -0.59 -19.06 -14.16
N GLY A 141 0.21 -18.56 -15.12
CA GLY A 141 1.61 -18.20 -14.91
C GLY A 141 1.80 -17.12 -13.86
N ILE A 142 0.92 -16.12 -13.84
CA ILE A 142 0.91 -15.04 -12.84
C ILE A 142 0.62 -15.60 -11.45
N TYR A 143 -0.44 -16.41 -11.31
CA TYR A 143 -0.78 -17.03 -10.04
C TYR A 143 0.31 -17.99 -9.55
N LEU A 144 0.91 -18.76 -10.48
CA LEU A 144 2.03 -19.63 -10.16
C LEU A 144 3.25 -18.83 -9.70
N ALA A 145 3.57 -17.72 -10.36
CA ALA A 145 4.69 -16.85 -9.99
C ALA A 145 4.51 -16.32 -8.56
N PHE A 146 3.31 -15.80 -8.24
CA PHE A 146 3.00 -15.35 -6.87
C PHE A 146 3.08 -16.50 -5.87
N GLY A 147 2.49 -17.65 -6.13
CA GLY A 147 2.55 -18.81 -5.23
C GLY A 147 3.99 -19.29 -4.98
N LEU A 148 4.79 -19.44 -6.05
CA LEU A 148 6.17 -19.90 -5.94
C LEU A 148 7.10 -18.89 -5.26
N SER A 149 6.82 -17.58 -5.35
CA SER A 149 7.60 -16.52 -4.70
C SER A 149 7.70 -16.69 -3.17
N TYR A 150 6.75 -17.41 -2.55
CA TYR A 150 6.77 -17.70 -1.12
C TYR A 150 7.71 -18.84 -0.72
N LEU A 151 8.09 -19.75 -1.65
CA LEU A 151 8.90 -20.93 -1.30
C LEU A 151 10.29 -20.57 -0.72
N PRO A 152 11.04 -19.59 -1.25
CA PRO A 152 12.34 -19.22 -0.67
C PRO A 152 12.27 -18.74 0.76
N VAL A 153 11.10 -18.25 1.20
CA VAL A 153 10.90 -17.81 2.58
C VAL A 153 11.02 -18.95 3.57
N LEU A 154 10.58 -20.16 3.20
CA LEU A 154 10.69 -21.35 4.04
C LEU A 154 12.15 -21.69 4.38
N LEU A 155 13.10 -21.38 3.49
CA LEU A 155 14.52 -21.54 3.74
C LEU A 155 15.07 -20.56 4.79
N CYS A 156 14.39 -19.42 4.96
CA CYS A 156 14.81 -18.35 5.87
C CYS A 156 14.12 -18.43 7.26
N LEU A 157 13.30 -19.45 7.52
CA LEU A 157 12.54 -19.58 8.78
C LEU A 157 13.42 -19.54 10.05
N HIS A 158 14.61 -20.12 10.00
CA HIS A 158 15.53 -20.16 11.14
C HIS A 158 16.07 -18.77 11.53
N TRP A 159 16.04 -17.79 10.61
CA TRP A 159 16.47 -16.41 10.89
C TRP A 159 15.37 -15.54 11.50
N ILE A 160 14.15 -16.07 11.64
CA ILE A 160 13.05 -15.35 12.27
C ILE A 160 13.23 -15.41 13.78
N PRO A 161 13.39 -14.26 14.47
CA PRO A 161 13.56 -14.24 15.92
C PRO A 161 12.23 -14.62 16.59
N GLU A 162 12.29 -15.56 17.52
CA GLU A 162 11.18 -15.92 18.39
C GLU A 162 11.06 -14.96 19.59
N PRO A 163 9.85 -14.75 20.14
CA PRO A 163 9.65 -14.02 21.38
C PRO A 163 10.39 -14.76 22.52
N GLY A 164 11.44 -14.19 23.05
CA GLY A 164 12.28 -14.80 24.10
C GLY A 164 13.79 -14.69 23.88
N GLY A 165 14.26 -14.33 22.67
CA GLY A 165 15.65 -14.02 22.38
C GLY A 165 15.92 -12.54 22.53
N SER A 166 16.49 -12.13 23.65
CA SER A 166 17.21 -10.86 23.96
C SER A 166 16.88 -9.63 23.12
N GLY A 167 15.65 -9.16 23.16
CA GLY A 167 15.30 -7.79 22.85
C GLY A 167 14.59 -7.24 24.08
N LYS A 168 15.18 -6.31 24.79
CA LYS A 168 14.50 -5.56 25.84
C LYS A 168 13.25 -4.94 25.22
N GLY A 169 12.12 -5.62 25.32
CA GLY A 169 10.82 -5.01 25.15
C GLY A 169 10.74 -3.86 26.15
N VAL A 170 10.33 -2.71 25.71
CA VAL A 170 9.85 -1.66 26.62
C VAL A 170 8.72 -2.31 27.40
N ASP A 171 8.91 -2.49 28.69
CA ASP A 171 7.95 -3.08 29.61
C ASP A 171 6.71 -2.16 29.63
N PRO A 172 5.50 -2.64 29.31
CA PRO A 172 4.31 -1.80 29.36
C PRO A 172 3.94 -1.33 30.76
N SER A 173 4.61 -1.86 31.78
CA SER A 173 4.31 -1.58 33.20
C SER A 173 4.95 -0.30 33.76
N ASP A 174 5.88 0.35 33.04
CA ASP A 174 6.55 1.58 33.52
C ASP A 174 5.87 2.90 33.12
N SER A 175 4.64 2.87 32.63
CA SER A 175 3.87 4.07 32.34
C SER A 175 2.69 4.24 33.32
N ASP A 176 2.99 4.47 34.58
CA ASP A 176 2.09 5.15 35.53
C ASP A 176 1.93 6.64 35.15
N VAL A 177 1.33 6.89 33.99
CA VAL A 177 0.87 8.24 33.63
C VAL A 177 -0.64 8.23 33.74
N SER A 178 -1.16 8.78 34.83
CA SER A 178 -2.56 9.09 35.01
C SER A 178 -3.11 9.85 33.80
N PRO A 179 -4.31 9.54 33.29
CA PRO A 179 -4.90 10.27 32.16
C PRO A 179 -5.28 11.70 32.63
N SER A 180 -4.40 12.66 32.45
CA SER A 180 -4.77 14.07 32.59
C SER A 180 -5.53 14.51 31.34
N GLU A 181 -6.53 15.41 31.49
CA GLU A 181 -7.31 15.98 30.37
C GLU A 181 -6.43 16.63 29.25
N SER A 182 -5.17 16.91 29.56
CA SER A 182 -4.16 17.40 28.62
C SER A 182 -3.72 16.35 27.59
N ALA A 183 -3.93 15.04 27.84
CA ALA A 183 -3.51 13.95 26.95
C ALA A 183 -4.48 13.69 25.76
N SER A 184 -5.73 14.17 25.85
CA SER A 184 -6.76 13.89 24.84
C SER A 184 -6.56 14.66 23.52
N ARG A 185 -5.90 15.80 23.53
CA ARG A 185 -5.76 16.68 22.36
C ARG A 185 -4.63 16.28 21.38
N PRO A 186 -3.46 15.75 21.78
CA PRO A 186 -2.53 15.11 20.85
C PRO A 186 -3.14 13.91 20.16
N ALA A 187 -3.94 13.10 20.87
CA ALA A 187 -4.62 11.93 20.31
C ALA A 187 -5.54 12.28 19.14
N LEU A 188 -6.30 13.38 19.21
CA LEU A 188 -7.15 13.80 18.10
C LEU A 188 -6.33 14.20 16.85
N SER A 189 -5.21 14.90 17.02
CA SER A 189 -4.34 15.26 15.88
C SER A 189 -3.71 14.02 15.23
N LEU A 190 -3.30 13.04 16.04
CA LEU A 190 -2.78 11.77 15.56
C LEU A 190 -3.84 10.93 14.86
N THR A 191 -5.08 10.94 15.37
CA THR A 191 -6.22 10.31 14.67
C THR A 191 -6.48 10.98 13.33
N LEU A 192 -6.42 12.32 13.25
CA LEU A 192 -6.55 13.04 11.98
C LEU A 192 -5.44 12.68 10.99
N PHE A 193 -4.20 12.48 11.46
CA PHE A 193 -3.12 11.98 10.60
C PHE A 193 -3.40 10.59 10.04
N LEU A 194 -3.91 9.65 10.85
CA LEU A 194 -4.26 8.30 10.39
C LEU A 194 -5.42 8.33 9.38
N VAL A 195 -6.45 9.13 9.63
CA VAL A 195 -7.57 9.28 8.69
C VAL A 195 -7.10 9.91 7.39
N ALA A 196 -6.24 10.95 7.46
CA ALA A 196 -5.65 11.57 6.28
C ALA A 196 -4.80 10.58 5.48
N MET A 197 -4.01 9.73 6.16
CA MET A 197 -3.28 8.62 5.53
C MET A 197 -4.24 7.66 4.82
N GLY A 198 -5.36 7.29 5.44
CA GLY A 198 -6.39 6.47 4.81
C GLY A 198 -6.90 7.08 3.50
N PHE A 199 -7.21 8.38 3.48
CA PHE A 199 -7.63 9.07 2.23
C PHE A 199 -6.51 9.15 1.19
N THR A 200 -5.25 9.34 1.59
CA THR A 200 -4.11 9.24 0.67
C THR A 200 -4.08 7.88 -0.01
N TYR A 201 -4.32 6.82 0.76
CA TYR A 201 -4.33 5.45 0.24
C TYR A 201 -5.61 5.04 -0.51
N VAL A 202 -6.74 5.74 -0.31
CA VAL A 202 -7.90 5.66 -1.21
C VAL A 202 -7.52 6.12 -2.62
N ASN A 203 -6.81 7.26 -2.74
CA ASN A 203 -6.26 7.72 -4.01
C ASN A 203 -5.30 6.68 -4.61
N ILE A 204 -4.31 6.24 -3.84
CA ILE A 204 -3.27 5.31 -4.30
C ILE A 204 -3.91 4.00 -4.78
N GLY A 205 -4.79 3.39 -3.99
CA GLY A 205 -5.43 2.12 -4.35
C GLY A 205 -6.29 2.22 -5.60
N ALA A 206 -7.10 3.28 -5.72
CA ALA A 206 -7.95 3.46 -6.90
C ALA A 206 -7.14 3.76 -8.17
N TYR A 207 -6.21 4.71 -8.09
CA TYR A 207 -5.35 5.07 -9.21
C TYR A 207 -4.55 3.87 -9.72
N TRP A 208 -3.85 3.18 -8.81
CA TRP A 208 -2.96 2.07 -9.15
C TRP A 208 -3.72 0.87 -9.72
N THR A 209 -4.94 0.62 -9.26
CA THR A 209 -5.80 -0.44 -9.81
C THR A 209 -6.24 -0.17 -11.24
N TYR A 210 -6.54 1.09 -11.57
CA TYR A 210 -7.21 1.42 -12.82
C TYR A 210 -6.34 2.11 -13.87
N ILE A 211 -5.09 2.47 -13.57
CA ILE A 211 -4.26 3.29 -14.48
C ILE A 211 -3.98 2.59 -15.82
N GLU A 212 -3.70 1.28 -15.81
CA GLU A 212 -3.43 0.51 -17.03
C GLU A 212 -4.70 0.27 -17.84
N LEU A 213 -5.82 -0.06 -17.17
CA LEU A 213 -7.14 -0.18 -17.81
C LEU A 213 -7.58 1.14 -18.46
N ALA A 214 -7.35 2.26 -17.79
CA ALA A 214 -7.66 3.58 -18.30
C ALA A 214 -6.81 3.93 -19.54
N ALA A 215 -5.53 3.56 -19.55
CA ALA A 215 -4.66 3.70 -20.71
C ALA A 215 -5.17 2.86 -21.90
N SER A 216 -5.55 1.61 -21.65
CA SER A 216 -6.12 0.71 -22.66
C SER A 216 -7.43 1.26 -23.22
N SER A 217 -8.32 1.78 -22.39
CA SER A 217 -9.59 2.39 -22.83
C SER A 217 -9.39 3.63 -23.69
N ALA A 218 -8.28 4.35 -23.51
CA ALA A 218 -7.85 5.49 -24.31
C ALA A 218 -7.06 5.08 -25.57
N SER A 219 -6.94 3.77 -25.84
CA SER A 219 -6.20 3.20 -26.99
C SER A 219 -4.73 3.60 -27.04
N LEU A 220 -4.09 3.82 -25.86
CA LEU A 220 -2.65 4.01 -25.79
C LEU A 220 -1.93 2.68 -26.09
N ASP A 221 -0.75 2.79 -26.69
CA ASP A 221 0.05 1.62 -27.04
C ASP A 221 0.45 0.82 -25.79
N SER A 222 0.15 -0.48 -25.75
CA SER A 222 0.33 -1.32 -24.58
C SER A 222 1.80 -1.58 -24.23
N GLU A 223 2.69 -1.64 -25.22
CA GLU A 223 4.13 -1.84 -24.98
C GLU A 223 4.73 -0.58 -24.39
N TRP A 224 4.32 0.58 -24.91
CA TRP A 224 4.72 1.88 -24.37
C TRP A 224 4.23 2.05 -22.92
N VAL A 225 2.95 1.75 -22.63
CA VAL A 225 2.39 1.82 -21.27
C VAL A 225 3.13 0.90 -20.30
N SER A 226 3.36 -0.36 -20.68
CA SER A 226 4.09 -1.34 -19.87
C SER A 226 5.52 -0.87 -19.56
N SER A 227 6.22 -0.33 -20.58
CA SER A 227 7.55 0.24 -20.40
C SER A 227 7.54 1.43 -19.43
N LEU A 228 6.55 2.33 -19.55
CA LEU A 228 6.44 3.47 -18.67
C LEU A 228 6.14 3.07 -17.22
N LEU A 229 5.32 2.06 -16.97
CA LEU A 229 5.04 1.54 -15.65
C LEU A 229 6.34 1.07 -14.96
N VAL A 230 7.22 0.37 -15.69
CA VAL A 230 8.54 -0.05 -15.19
C VAL A 230 9.41 1.16 -14.85
N TRP A 231 9.56 2.11 -15.76
CA TRP A 231 10.40 3.28 -15.53
C TRP A 231 9.86 4.19 -14.41
N ALA A 232 8.53 4.35 -14.33
CA ALA A 232 7.89 5.14 -13.28
C ALA A 232 8.09 4.50 -11.90
N SER A 233 8.06 3.16 -11.79
CA SER A 233 8.36 2.48 -10.54
C SER A 233 9.79 2.74 -10.06
N LEU A 234 10.76 2.79 -10.98
CA LEU A 234 12.13 3.15 -10.66
C LEU A 234 12.29 4.64 -10.29
N ALA A 235 11.47 5.53 -10.86
CA ALA A 235 11.45 6.95 -10.48
C ALA A 235 11.04 7.17 -9.02
N SER A 236 10.32 6.24 -8.41
CA SER A 236 9.99 6.28 -6.98
C SER A 236 11.21 6.28 -6.06
N LEU A 237 12.34 5.71 -6.51
CA LEU A 237 13.63 5.76 -5.80
C LEU A 237 14.12 7.20 -5.63
N LEU A 238 13.95 8.03 -6.67
CA LEU A 238 14.32 9.46 -6.60
C LEU A 238 13.42 10.19 -5.59
N GLY A 239 12.14 9.81 -5.51
CA GLY A 239 11.21 10.32 -4.50
C GLY A 239 11.67 10.00 -3.08
N CYS A 240 12.08 8.76 -2.83
CA CYS A 240 12.60 8.31 -1.53
C CYS A 240 13.89 9.07 -1.15
N LEU A 241 14.86 9.17 -2.06
CA LEU A 241 16.12 9.87 -1.83
C LEU A 241 15.88 11.35 -1.54
N LEU A 242 15.05 12.01 -2.35
CA LEU A 242 14.75 13.43 -2.18
C LEU A 242 14.00 13.69 -0.87
N ALA A 243 13.05 12.84 -0.49
CA ALA A 243 12.36 12.95 0.78
C ALA A 243 13.33 12.90 1.96
N THR A 244 14.29 11.98 1.93
CA THR A 244 15.32 11.83 2.98
C THR A 244 16.21 13.07 3.08
N VAL A 245 16.67 13.62 1.96
CA VAL A 245 17.56 14.80 1.93
C VAL A 245 16.85 16.08 2.40
N ILE A 246 15.57 16.23 2.05
CA ILE A 246 14.80 17.46 2.36
C ILE A 246 14.25 17.42 3.80
N SER A 247 13.98 16.23 4.35
CA SER A 247 13.35 16.03 5.66
C SER A 247 14.01 16.85 6.77
N ASP A 248 15.34 16.89 6.81
CA ASP A 248 16.08 17.55 7.87
C ASP A 248 16.09 19.09 7.74
N ARG A 249 15.78 19.63 6.54
CA ARG A 249 15.93 21.06 6.26
C ARG A 249 14.63 21.86 6.33
N VAL A 250 13.50 21.27 5.92
CA VAL A 250 12.24 22.01 5.67
C VAL A 250 11.14 21.62 6.66
N GLY A 251 11.39 20.62 7.49
CA GLY A 251 10.38 20.05 8.39
C GLY A 251 9.34 19.21 7.62
N VAL A 252 8.38 18.63 8.37
CA VAL A 252 7.49 17.60 7.80
C VAL A 252 6.20 18.16 7.16
N ALA A 253 5.67 19.29 7.66
CA ALA A 253 4.33 19.76 7.27
C ALA A 253 4.28 20.33 5.85
N ARG A 254 5.18 21.24 5.49
CA ARG A 254 5.16 21.93 4.20
C ARG A 254 5.37 20.97 3.01
N PRO A 255 6.42 20.12 3.02
CA PRO A 255 6.60 19.17 1.91
C PRO A 255 5.41 18.22 1.74
N LEU A 256 4.85 17.70 2.84
CA LEU A 256 3.70 16.80 2.79
C LEU A 256 2.47 17.47 2.14
N LEU A 257 2.13 18.69 2.54
CA LEU A 257 0.96 19.40 2.00
C LEU A 257 1.15 19.76 0.54
N VAL A 258 2.34 20.25 0.16
CA VAL A 258 2.64 20.61 -1.24
C VAL A 258 2.59 19.37 -2.14
N THR A 259 3.19 18.28 -1.73
CA THR A 259 3.24 17.05 -2.53
C THR A 259 1.88 16.38 -2.67
N LEU A 260 1.01 16.45 -1.65
CA LEU A 260 -0.38 15.98 -1.77
C LEU A 260 -1.19 16.80 -2.79
N ILE A 261 -0.99 18.12 -2.84
CA ILE A 261 -1.64 18.99 -3.84
C ILE A 261 -1.12 18.62 -5.24
N ILE A 262 0.18 18.47 -5.41
CA ILE A 262 0.77 18.13 -6.71
C ILE A 262 0.26 16.74 -7.15
N GLN A 263 0.26 15.75 -6.27
CA GLN A 263 -0.23 14.41 -6.59
C GLN A 263 -1.72 14.43 -6.97
N GLY A 264 -2.56 15.10 -6.17
CA GLY A 264 -3.99 15.22 -6.47
C GLY A 264 -4.25 15.91 -7.81
N THR A 265 -3.51 16.98 -8.12
CA THR A 265 -3.62 17.69 -9.41
C THR A 265 -3.16 16.80 -10.56
N SER A 266 -2.01 16.14 -10.42
CA SER A 266 -1.43 15.26 -11.44
C SER A 266 -2.36 14.09 -11.79
N VAL A 267 -3.00 13.49 -10.80
CA VAL A 267 -3.98 12.42 -11.02
C VAL A 267 -5.27 12.96 -11.66
N SER A 268 -5.76 14.10 -11.18
CA SER A 268 -6.99 14.72 -11.71
C SER A 268 -6.86 15.18 -13.16
N MET A 269 -5.66 15.47 -13.65
CA MET A 269 -5.43 15.85 -15.06
C MET A 269 -5.89 14.75 -16.03
N LEU A 270 -5.85 13.47 -15.64
CA LEU A 270 -6.36 12.37 -16.45
C LEU A 270 -7.87 12.44 -16.70
N ALA A 271 -8.62 13.14 -15.85
CA ALA A 271 -10.04 13.36 -16.05
C ALA A 271 -10.36 14.33 -17.21
N LEU A 272 -9.39 15.16 -17.61
CA LEU A 272 -9.53 16.09 -18.75
C LEU A 272 -9.32 15.38 -20.11
N GLY A 273 -8.79 14.17 -20.09
CA GLY A 273 -8.51 13.34 -21.25
C GLY A 273 -7.21 12.59 -21.08
N ILE A 274 -7.19 11.32 -21.47
CA ILE A 274 -6.02 10.45 -21.37
C ILE A 274 -5.32 10.48 -22.73
N ASN A 275 -4.13 11.08 -22.75
CA ASN A 275 -3.22 11.08 -23.88
C ASN A 275 -1.79 10.83 -23.39
N GLU A 276 -0.87 10.53 -24.29
CA GLU A 276 0.51 10.18 -23.93
C GLU A 276 1.19 11.20 -22.99
N PRO A 277 1.19 12.53 -23.27
CA PRO A 277 1.84 13.49 -22.38
C PRO A 277 1.23 13.57 -20.98
N ILE A 278 -0.11 13.56 -20.88
CA ILE A 278 -0.81 13.63 -19.58
C ILE A 278 -0.60 12.33 -18.82
N PHE A 279 -0.68 11.18 -19.50
CA PHE A 279 -0.45 9.88 -18.90
C PHE A 279 0.98 9.76 -18.35
N PHE A 280 1.99 10.13 -19.15
CA PHE A 280 3.39 10.17 -18.73
C PHE A 280 3.57 11.04 -17.49
N ALA A 281 3.11 12.30 -17.55
CA ALA A 281 3.26 13.24 -16.44
C ALA A 281 2.58 12.76 -15.16
N SER A 282 1.36 12.21 -15.28
CA SER A 282 0.61 11.66 -14.15
C SER A 282 1.32 10.45 -13.55
N LEU A 283 1.73 9.48 -14.36
CA LEU A 283 2.32 8.23 -13.91
C LEU A 283 3.66 8.43 -13.19
N PHE A 284 4.54 9.25 -13.76
CA PHE A 284 5.85 9.55 -13.15
C PHE A 284 5.69 10.39 -11.87
N SER A 285 4.85 11.42 -11.90
CA SER A 285 4.55 12.22 -10.71
C SER A 285 3.95 11.38 -9.61
N PHE A 286 3.00 10.49 -9.94
CA PHE A 286 2.35 9.63 -8.97
C PHE A 286 3.35 8.70 -8.27
N ASN A 287 4.17 7.96 -9.03
CA ASN A 287 5.13 7.01 -8.45
C ASN A 287 6.22 7.73 -7.62
N PHE A 288 6.75 8.85 -8.14
CA PHE A 288 7.71 9.67 -7.42
C PHE A 288 7.13 10.20 -6.11
N LEU A 289 5.90 10.74 -6.15
CA LEU A 289 5.27 11.36 -4.98
C LEU A 289 4.71 10.33 -4.00
N TRP A 290 4.33 9.14 -4.42
CA TRP A 290 3.83 8.09 -3.53
C TRP A 290 4.84 7.82 -2.41
N ILE A 291 6.06 7.42 -2.74
CA ILE A 291 7.09 7.12 -1.74
C ILE A 291 7.51 8.38 -0.98
N PHE A 292 7.60 9.52 -1.66
CA PHE A 292 7.90 10.80 -1.02
C PHE A 292 6.88 11.14 0.07
N ILE A 293 5.60 11.05 -0.24
CA ILE A 293 4.50 11.32 0.70
C ILE A 293 4.54 10.34 1.87
N ASP A 294 4.81 9.06 1.61
CA ASP A 294 4.88 8.02 2.65
C ASP A 294 5.94 8.33 3.70
N VAL A 295 7.13 8.75 3.28
CA VAL A 295 8.20 9.15 4.20
C VAL A 295 7.73 10.27 5.14
N TYR A 296 7.04 11.27 4.60
CA TYR A 296 6.58 12.43 5.39
C TYR A 296 5.36 12.14 6.26
N GLN A 297 4.41 11.35 5.79
CA GLN A 297 3.23 11.02 6.60
C GLN A 297 3.59 10.07 7.75
N MET A 298 4.44 9.07 7.52
CA MET A 298 4.95 8.20 8.58
C MET A 298 5.83 8.98 9.57
N GLY A 299 6.72 9.82 9.06
CA GLY A 299 7.55 10.69 9.89
C GLY A 299 6.76 11.69 10.73
N SER A 300 5.64 12.20 10.21
CA SER A 300 4.74 13.08 10.96
C SER A 300 4.09 12.37 12.14
N ILE A 301 3.59 11.14 11.94
CA ILE A 301 2.99 10.36 13.02
C ILE A 301 4.06 10.00 14.05
N ALA A 302 5.19 9.45 13.63
CA ALA A 302 6.27 9.03 14.53
C ALA A 302 6.80 10.19 15.39
N ARG A 303 6.88 11.41 14.84
CA ARG A 303 7.36 12.60 15.55
C ARG A 303 6.44 13.04 16.70
N PHE A 304 5.14 12.82 16.59
CA PHE A 304 4.14 13.30 17.53
C PHE A 304 3.49 12.19 18.36
N ASP A 305 3.90 10.94 18.16
CA ASP A 305 3.43 9.75 18.89
C ASP A 305 4.51 9.19 19.84
N PRO A 306 4.63 9.70 21.07
CA PRO A 306 5.64 9.22 22.00
C PRO A 306 5.39 7.79 22.47
N THR A 307 4.16 7.30 22.34
CA THR A 307 3.76 5.95 22.78
C THR A 307 3.93 4.88 21.72
N GLY A 308 4.09 5.26 20.43
CA GLY A 308 4.12 4.35 19.29
C GLY A 308 2.76 3.71 18.96
N ARG A 309 1.69 4.03 19.71
CA ARG A 309 0.36 3.45 19.53
C ARG A 309 -0.25 3.81 18.18
N PHE A 310 -0.13 5.05 17.75
CA PHE A 310 -0.66 5.51 16.46
C PHE A 310 0.23 5.05 15.31
N ALA A 311 1.54 4.99 15.53
CA ALA A 311 2.48 4.42 14.56
C ALA A 311 2.15 2.97 14.22
N ALA A 312 1.75 2.17 15.21
CA ALA A 312 1.31 0.79 15.00
C ALA A 312 0.01 0.67 14.18
N LEU A 313 -0.81 1.73 14.09
CA LEU A 313 -2.05 1.75 13.31
C LEU A 313 -1.84 2.22 11.84
N MET A 314 -0.64 2.70 11.48
CA MET A 314 -0.38 3.16 10.11
C MET A 314 -0.67 2.09 9.05
N PRO A 315 -0.20 0.83 9.17
CA PRO A 315 -0.49 -0.19 8.16
C PRO A 315 -2.00 -0.48 8.00
N ALA A 316 -2.76 -0.40 9.10
CA ALA A 316 -4.20 -0.56 9.05
C ALA A 316 -4.89 0.59 8.29
N ALA A 317 -4.47 1.84 8.54
CA ALA A 317 -4.99 3.01 7.83
C ALA A 317 -4.68 2.95 6.32
N GLN A 318 -3.45 2.58 5.97
CA GLN A 318 -3.00 2.38 4.59
C GLN A 318 -3.81 1.27 3.90
N GLY A 319 -3.89 0.11 4.52
CA GLY A 319 -4.59 -1.05 3.95
C GLY A 319 -6.09 -0.82 3.80
N LEU A 320 -6.75 -0.15 4.76
CA LEU A 320 -8.16 0.23 4.62
C LEU A 320 -8.36 1.19 3.44
N GLY A 321 -7.50 2.18 3.27
CA GLY A 321 -7.56 3.08 2.13
C GLY A 321 -7.40 2.33 0.80
N GLN A 322 -6.44 1.43 0.72
CA GLN A 322 -6.20 0.59 -0.47
C GLN A 322 -7.37 -0.35 -0.79
N MET A 323 -8.08 -0.86 0.21
CA MET A 323 -9.29 -1.64 0.01
C MET A 323 -10.46 -0.78 -0.49
N ILE A 324 -10.66 0.38 0.13
CA ILE A 324 -11.79 1.27 -0.15
C ILE A 324 -11.67 1.92 -1.53
N GLY A 325 -10.47 2.33 -1.94
CA GLY A 325 -10.21 3.03 -3.19
C GLY A 325 -10.74 2.31 -4.43
N PRO A 326 -10.27 1.09 -4.73
CA PRO A 326 -10.75 0.31 -5.87
C PRO A 326 -12.25 0.01 -5.82
N ASN A 327 -12.80 -0.19 -4.61
CA ASN A 327 -14.23 -0.44 -4.42
C ASN A 327 -15.08 0.80 -4.74
N ILE A 328 -14.67 2.00 -4.35
CA ILE A 328 -15.35 3.24 -4.75
C ILE A 328 -15.22 3.44 -6.26
N ALA A 329 -14.03 3.24 -6.82
CA ALA A 329 -13.79 3.36 -8.26
C ALA A 329 -14.67 2.38 -9.07
N ALA A 330 -14.79 1.12 -8.65
CA ALA A 330 -15.70 0.14 -9.23
C ALA A 330 -17.17 0.61 -9.16
N THR A 331 -17.59 1.25 -8.07
CA THR A 331 -18.94 1.80 -7.94
C THR A 331 -19.16 2.96 -8.89
N ILE A 332 -18.16 3.85 -9.07
CA ILE A 332 -18.23 4.96 -10.04
C ILE A 332 -18.42 4.41 -11.46
N LEU A 333 -17.68 3.36 -11.84
CA LEU A 333 -17.85 2.70 -13.14
C LEU A 333 -19.24 2.07 -13.29
N ALA A 334 -19.73 1.39 -12.25
CA ALA A 334 -21.07 0.80 -12.25
C ALA A 334 -22.18 1.84 -12.44
N LEU A 335 -21.94 3.08 -12.02
CA LEU A 335 -22.84 4.23 -12.17
C LEU A 335 -22.57 5.02 -13.47
N ASN A 336 -21.80 4.47 -14.41
CA ASN A 336 -21.41 5.11 -15.68
C ASN A 336 -20.61 6.42 -15.50
N GLY A 337 -19.91 6.60 -14.39
CA GLY A 337 -19.04 7.77 -14.14
C GLY A 337 -17.73 7.75 -14.92
N GLY A 338 -17.38 6.64 -15.54
CA GLY A 338 -16.17 6.46 -16.36
C GLY A 338 -14.87 6.66 -15.59
N TYR A 339 -13.75 6.58 -16.30
CA TYR A 339 -12.41 6.79 -15.72
C TYR A 339 -12.21 8.24 -15.23
N ALA A 340 -12.83 9.23 -15.89
CA ALA A 340 -12.80 10.62 -15.44
C ALA A 340 -13.34 10.75 -14.01
N GLY A 341 -14.47 10.08 -13.71
CA GLY A 341 -15.02 10.03 -12.35
C GLY A 341 -14.06 9.41 -11.33
N ILE A 342 -13.33 8.37 -11.70
CA ILE A 342 -12.32 7.75 -10.83
C ILE A 342 -11.20 8.74 -10.51
N PHE A 343 -10.63 9.40 -11.52
CA PHE A 343 -9.50 10.33 -11.30
C PHE A 343 -9.92 11.61 -10.57
N ILE A 344 -11.14 12.09 -10.77
CA ILE A 344 -11.74 13.16 -9.94
C ILE A 344 -11.86 12.71 -8.48
N MET A 345 -12.36 11.51 -8.23
CA MET A 345 -12.46 10.94 -6.87
C MET A 345 -11.08 10.82 -6.22
N CYS A 346 -10.06 10.37 -6.94
CA CYS A 346 -8.69 10.33 -6.47
C CYS A 346 -8.15 11.71 -6.07
N GLY A 347 -8.42 12.73 -6.89
CA GLY A 347 -8.09 14.12 -6.58
C GLY A 347 -8.82 14.64 -5.35
N CYS A 348 -10.12 14.38 -5.23
CA CYS A 348 -10.91 14.72 -4.05
C CYS A 348 -10.37 14.06 -2.78
N ALA A 349 -9.98 12.78 -2.84
CA ALA A 349 -9.37 12.08 -1.72
C ALA A 349 -8.06 12.74 -1.28
N SER A 350 -7.22 13.20 -2.23
CA SER A 350 -5.99 13.94 -1.93
C SER A 350 -6.27 15.30 -1.28
N VAL A 351 -7.31 16.03 -1.72
CA VAL A 351 -7.73 17.30 -1.13
C VAL A 351 -8.23 17.10 0.30
N ILE A 352 -9.03 16.04 0.54
CA ILE A 352 -9.50 15.69 1.89
C ILE A 352 -8.30 15.35 2.77
N ALA A 353 -7.38 14.52 2.32
CA ALA A 353 -6.17 14.19 3.04
C ALA A 353 -5.36 15.45 3.41
N CYS A 354 -5.12 16.34 2.44
CA CYS A 354 -4.42 17.61 2.63
C CYS A 354 -5.10 18.48 3.70
N SER A 355 -6.43 18.60 3.64
CA SER A 355 -7.23 19.38 4.60
C SER A 355 -7.14 18.84 6.02
N LEU A 356 -7.17 17.50 6.17
CA LEU A 356 -7.03 16.81 7.45
C LEU A 356 -5.61 16.99 8.03
N TYR A 357 -4.56 16.83 7.21
CA TYR A 357 -3.18 17.10 7.63
C TYR A 357 -2.99 18.54 8.04
N LEU A 358 -3.49 19.51 7.26
CA LEU A 358 -3.41 20.94 7.59
C LEU A 358 -4.08 21.24 8.93
N THR A 359 -5.26 20.65 9.17
CA THR A 359 -6.00 20.81 10.44
C THR A 359 -5.21 20.22 11.61
N ALA A 360 -4.64 19.03 11.43
CA ALA A 360 -3.84 18.37 12.47
C ALA A 360 -2.58 19.17 12.80
N PHE A 361 -1.85 19.67 11.81
CA PHE A 361 -0.66 20.49 12.03
C PHE A 361 -0.98 21.84 12.67
N LYS A 362 -2.07 22.52 12.28
CA LYS A 362 -2.53 23.77 12.96
C LYS A 362 -2.79 23.52 14.45
N ARG A 363 -3.55 22.48 14.78
CA ARG A 363 -3.84 22.13 16.18
C ARG A 363 -2.59 21.85 17.02
N LEU A 364 -1.54 21.27 16.39
CA LEU A 364 -0.27 21.00 17.08
C LEU A 364 0.58 22.26 17.23
N ARG A 365 0.47 23.23 16.29
CA ARG A 365 1.19 24.51 16.35
C ARG A 365 0.60 25.44 17.40
N ASP A 366 -0.71 25.55 17.47
CA ASP A 366 -1.42 26.48 18.37
C ASP A 366 -1.24 26.13 19.87
N LYS A 367 -0.43 25.09 20.14
CA LYS A 367 -0.10 24.62 21.50
C LYS A 367 1.36 24.84 21.90
N ARG A 368 2.19 25.36 21.00
CA ARG A 368 3.55 25.80 21.30
C ARG A 368 3.56 27.29 21.61
#